data_0613abfe76cea92269a9ac5cd014aba5
#
_entry.id   0613abfe76cea92269a9ac5cd014aba5
#
_cell.length_a   1.000
_cell.length_b   1.000
_cell.length_c   1.000
_cell.angle_alpha   90.00
_cell.angle_beta   90.00
_cell.angle_gamma   90.00
#
_symmetry.space_group_name_H-M   'P 1'
#
loop_
_entity.id
_entity.type
_entity.pdbx_description
1 polymer ?
#
loop_
_entity_poly.entity_id
_entity_poly.type
_entity_poly.pdbx_seq_one_letter_code
_entity_poly.pdbx_strand_id
1 'polypeptide(L)'
;TMDFVAFWTAYEEMVKKARNGKLAVEDFAGTTISLTNPGTIGTVHSVPRLMQGQGAIIGVGAMEYPAEWQGASNDTLNRNAVSKILTLTSTYDHRIIQGAQSGDFLRIVHHLLLGEDGFYDEIFASLRIPYEPVRWVQDISASHDDDINKVARVQELIHAYRVRGHLMADTDPLEYRQRRHPDLDVTSHGLTLWDLDRHFATGGFGGEPFLKLRKILGILRD
;
A
#
# COMPACT_ATOMS: atom_id res chain seq x y z
N THR A 1 -9.89 -16.01 -13.29
CA THR A 1 -9.23 -14.97 -12.47
C THR A 1 -8.76 -15.61 -11.17
N MET A 2 -7.53 -15.32 -10.75
CA MET A 2 -6.99 -15.76 -9.47
C MET A 2 -7.34 -14.70 -8.41
N ASP A 3 -7.60 -15.13 -7.18
CA ASP A 3 -7.58 -14.23 -6.05
C ASP A 3 -6.13 -13.86 -5.68
N PHE A 4 -5.96 -12.94 -4.73
CA PHE A 4 -4.62 -12.44 -4.39
C PHE A 4 -3.73 -13.55 -3.78
N VAL A 5 -4.27 -14.45 -2.98
CA VAL A 5 -3.51 -15.54 -2.36
C VAL A 5 -3.02 -16.53 -3.42
N ALA A 6 -3.88 -16.93 -4.35
CA ALA A 6 -3.52 -17.82 -5.45
C ALA A 6 -2.46 -17.18 -6.37
N PHE A 7 -2.63 -15.88 -6.69
CA PHE A 7 -1.65 -15.13 -7.47
C PHE A 7 -0.29 -15.06 -6.75
N TRP A 8 -0.29 -14.72 -5.47
CA TRP A 8 0.93 -14.61 -4.69
C TRP A 8 1.67 -15.94 -4.57
N THR A 9 0.93 -17.04 -4.35
CA THR A 9 1.49 -18.38 -4.29
C THR A 9 2.18 -18.76 -5.61
N ALA A 10 1.52 -18.54 -6.74
CA ALA A 10 2.09 -18.80 -8.06
C ALA A 10 3.34 -17.93 -8.32
N TYR A 11 3.31 -16.66 -7.94
CA TYR A 11 4.44 -15.74 -8.04
C TYR A 11 5.65 -16.23 -7.22
N GLU A 12 5.44 -16.61 -5.96
CA GLU A 12 6.50 -17.11 -5.09
C GLU A 12 7.14 -18.41 -5.63
N GLU A 13 6.37 -19.29 -6.24
CA GLU A 13 6.89 -20.50 -6.90
C GLU A 13 7.80 -20.15 -8.06
N MET A 14 7.40 -19.18 -8.91
CA MET A 14 8.22 -18.70 -10.02
C MET A 14 9.51 -18.04 -9.53
N VAL A 15 9.44 -17.23 -8.47
CA VAL A 15 10.62 -16.61 -7.84
C VAL A 15 11.59 -17.67 -7.31
N LYS A 16 11.08 -18.75 -6.68
CA LYS A 16 11.90 -19.87 -6.20
C LYS A 16 12.58 -20.58 -7.37
N LYS A 17 11.86 -20.86 -8.47
CA LYS A 17 12.45 -21.43 -9.69
C LYS A 17 13.55 -20.54 -10.26
N ALA A 18 13.32 -19.22 -10.34
CA ALA A 18 14.29 -18.26 -10.83
C ALA A 18 15.57 -18.23 -10.00
N ARG A 19 15.43 -18.12 -8.67
CA ARG A 19 16.58 -18.11 -7.73
C ARG A 19 17.42 -19.38 -7.78
N ASN A 20 16.78 -20.52 -8.06
CA ASN A 20 17.45 -21.81 -8.16
C ASN A 20 17.96 -22.13 -9.58
N GLY A 21 17.84 -21.22 -10.55
CA GLY A 21 18.23 -21.45 -11.94
C GLY A 21 17.41 -22.56 -12.63
N LYS A 22 16.17 -22.80 -12.19
CA LYS A 22 15.29 -23.88 -12.67
C LYS A 22 14.16 -23.39 -13.57
N LEU A 23 14.23 -22.16 -14.08
CA LEU A 23 13.27 -21.68 -15.05
C LEU A 23 13.41 -22.44 -16.37
N ALA A 24 12.29 -22.91 -16.89
CA ALA A 24 12.19 -23.58 -18.20
C ALA A 24 11.54 -22.65 -19.22
N VAL A 25 11.65 -22.99 -20.49
CA VAL A 25 11.05 -22.20 -21.59
C VAL A 25 9.53 -22.17 -21.46
N GLU A 26 8.94 -23.23 -20.97
CA GLU A 26 7.50 -23.37 -20.73
C GLU A 26 6.96 -22.39 -19.67
N ASP A 27 7.80 -21.96 -18.72
CA ASP A 27 7.43 -20.95 -17.71
C ASP A 27 7.17 -19.58 -18.33
N PHE A 28 7.66 -19.32 -19.55
CA PHE A 28 7.45 -18.09 -20.31
C PHE A 28 6.37 -18.21 -21.40
N ALA A 29 5.85 -19.42 -21.60
CA ALA A 29 4.89 -19.67 -22.67
C ALA A 29 3.57 -18.90 -22.44
N GLY A 30 3.03 -18.30 -23.50
CA GLY A 30 1.77 -17.54 -23.44
C GLY A 30 1.86 -16.17 -22.78
N THR A 31 3.05 -15.68 -22.45
CA THR A 31 3.25 -14.34 -21.90
C THR A 31 2.91 -13.27 -22.92
N THR A 32 1.91 -12.42 -22.60
CA THR A 32 1.45 -11.32 -23.47
C THR A 32 1.88 -9.95 -22.98
N ILE A 33 2.18 -9.84 -21.67
CA ILE A 33 2.67 -8.63 -21.01
C ILE A 33 3.76 -9.02 -20.01
N SER A 34 4.76 -8.18 -19.85
CA SER A 34 5.82 -8.34 -18.85
C SER A 34 5.87 -7.14 -17.91
N LEU A 35 6.35 -7.40 -16.69
CA LEU A 35 6.72 -6.36 -15.74
C LEU A 35 8.21 -6.52 -15.42
N THR A 36 8.96 -5.42 -15.51
CA THR A 36 10.37 -5.36 -15.09
C THR A 36 10.53 -4.33 -13.99
N ASN A 37 11.31 -4.66 -12.97
CA ASN A 37 11.55 -3.77 -11.83
C ASN A 37 13.04 -3.44 -11.66
N PRO A 38 13.61 -2.55 -12.48
CA PRO A 38 14.97 -2.06 -12.28
C PRO A 38 15.10 -1.08 -11.10
N GLY A 39 14.00 -0.66 -10.52
CA GLY A 39 13.98 0.21 -9.34
C GLY A 39 14.67 -0.40 -8.11
N THR A 40 14.70 -1.73 -7.99
CA THR A 40 15.39 -2.43 -6.91
C THR A 40 16.91 -2.21 -6.89
N ILE A 41 17.50 -1.78 -8.02
CA ILE A 41 18.92 -1.42 -8.15
C ILE A 41 19.13 0.09 -8.32
N GLY A 42 18.12 0.91 -8.00
CA GLY A 42 18.19 2.37 -8.00
C GLY A 42 17.86 3.05 -9.32
N THR A 43 17.39 2.32 -10.34
CA THR A 43 16.99 2.95 -11.62
C THR A 43 15.64 3.64 -11.48
N VAL A 44 15.61 4.96 -11.59
CA VAL A 44 14.39 5.77 -11.46
C VAL A 44 13.48 5.64 -12.68
N HIS A 45 14.07 5.62 -13.86
CA HIS A 45 13.33 5.56 -15.12
C HIS A 45 13.99 4.56 -16.08
N SER A 46 13.20 3.72 -16.73
CA SER A 46 13.67 2.76 -17.73
C SER A 46 12.73 2.71 -18.94
N VAL A 47 13.30 2.41 -20.09
CA VAL A 47 12.56 2.13 -21.32
C VAL A 47 12.95 0.71 -21.75
N PRO A 48 12.27 -0.31 -21.22
CA PRO A 48 12.60 -1.70 -21.51
C PRO A 48 12.24 -2.05 -22.96
N ARG A 49 12.98 -2.98 -23.55
CA ARG A 49 12.67 -3.49 -24.90
C ARG A 49 11.53 -4.50 -24.82
N LEU A 50 10.60 -4.36 -25.74
CA LEU A 50 9.50 -5.30 -25.89
C LEU A 50 10.04 -6.63 -26.45
N MET A 51 9.63 -7.73 -25.82
CA MET A 51 9.95 -9.07 -26.32
C MET A 51 9.04 -9.47 -27.48
N GLN A 52 9.55 -10.28 -28.38
CA GLN A 52 8.77 -10.79 -29.51
C GLN A 52 7.55 -11.57 -28.99
N GLY A 53 6.39 -11.29 -29.55
CA GLY A 53 5.12 -11.91 -29.17
C GLY A 53 4.41 -11.25 -28.00
N GLN A 54 5.01 -10.25 -27.34
CA GLN A 54 4.35 -9.49 -26.27
C GLN A 54 3.80 -8.16 -26.79
N GLY A 55 2.64 -7.77 -26.22
CA GLY A 55 1.99 -6.51 -26.53
C GLY A 55 2.55 -5.32 -25.77
N ALA A 56 2.96 -5.53 -24.52
CA ALA A 56 3.47 -4.47 -23.65
C ALA A 56 4.47 -4.98 -22.61
N ILE A 57 5.32 -4.08 -22.14
CA ILE A 57 6.19 -4.28 -20.97
C ILE A 57 6.12 -3.04 -20.09
N ILE A 58 5.88 -3.27 -18.78
CA ILE A 58 5.80 -2.22 -17.78
C ILE A 58 7.10 -2.16 -17.01
N GLY A 59 7.71 -0.97 -16.94
CA GLY A 59 8.90 -0.71 -16.13
C GLY A 59 8.52 -0.04 -14.82
N VAL A 60 9.03 -0.57 -13.71
CA VAL A 60 8.86 0.00 -12.37
C VAL A 60 10.17 0.64 -11.94
N GLY A 61 10.15 1.95 -11.72
CA GLY A 61 11.32 2.71 -11.26
C GLY A 61 11.54 2.61 -9.75
N ALA A 62 12.67 3.15 -9.29
CA ALA A 62 12.98 3.24 -7.87
C ALA A 62 11.93 4.07 -7.11
N MET A 63 11.64 3.64 -5.89
CA MET A 63 10.73 4.34 -4.99
C MET A 63 11.54 5.28 -4.11
N GLU A 64 11.51 6.57 -4.42
CA GLU A 64 12.31 7.61 -3.78
C GLU A 64 11.45 8.81 -3.38
N TYR A 65 11.92 9.62 -2.43
CA TYR A 65 11.30 10.91 -2.20
C TYR A 65 11.58 11.87 -3.38
N PRO A 66 10.68 12.82 -3.68
CA PRO A 66 10.95 13.87 -4.65
C PRO A 66 12.30 14.55 -4.39
N ALA A 67 13.00 14.97 -5.45
CA ALA A 67 14.37 15.46 -5.37
C ALA A 67 14.57 16.58 -4.35
N GLU A 68 13.60 17.48 -4.23
CA GLU A 68 13.57 18.60 -3.29
C GLU A 68 13.47 18.18 -1.81
N TRP A 69 13.09 16.93 -1.56
CA TRP A 69 12.89 16.37 -0.22
C TRP A 69 13.90 15.30 0.18
N GLN A 70 14.81 14.91 -0.70
CA GLN A 70 15.77 13.82 -0.44
C GLN A 70 16.72 14.09 0.73
N GLY A 71 16.98 15.36 1.06
CA GLY A 71 17.80 15.76 2.20
C GLY A 71 17.03 16.04 3.49
N ALA A 72 15.69 15.90 3.49
CA ALA A 72 14.87 16.20 4.64
C ALA A 72 14.91 15.09 5.69
N SER A 73 14.75 15.46 6.98
CA SER A 73 14.61 14.49 8.05
C SER A 73 13.28 13.74 7.95
N ASN A 74 13.20 12.53 8.52
CA ASN A 74 11.96 11.76 8.55
C ASN A 74 10.80 12.53 9.22
N ASP A 75 11.09 13.29 10.28
CA ASP A 75 10.07 14.09 10.95
C ASP A 75 9.56 15.23 10.06
N THR A 76 10.43 15.86 9.29
CA THR A 76 10.03 16.87 8.30
C THR A 76 9.16 16.27 7.20
N LEU A 77 9.55 15.12 6.66
CA LEU A 77 8.78 14.41 5.63
C LEU A 77 7.39 14.02 6.14
N ASN A 78 7.32 13.43 7.34
CA ASN A 78 6.06 13.01 7.94
C ASN A 78 5.15 14.20 8.28
N ARG A 79 5.71 15.29 8.78
CA ARG A 79 4.96 16.51 9.10
C ARG A 79 4.37 17.16 7.87
N ASN A 80 5.09 17.15 6.76
CA ASN A 80 4.63 17.74 5.50
C ASN A 80 3.89 16.74 4.60
N ALA A 81 3.57 15.55 5.09
CA ALA A 81 2.89 14.50 4.33
C ALA A 81 3.59 14.19 2.98
N VAL A 82 4.91 14.15 2.99
CA VAL A 82 5.70 13.85 1.80
C VAL A 82 5.84 12.34 1.67
N SER A 83 5.27 11.77 0.62
CA SER A 83 5.40 10.35 0.32
C SER A 83 6.49 10.08 -0.72
N LYS A 84 6.96 8.84 -0.75
CA LYS A 84 7.79 8.37 -1.85
C LYS A 84 6.96 8.26 -3.11
N ILE A 85 7.61 8.53 -4.23
CA ILE A 85 7.04 8.38 -5.56
C ILE A 85 7.85 7.33 -6.34
N LEU A 86 7.22 6.73 -7.31
CA LEU A 86 7.90 5.89 -8.31
C LEU A 86 7.36 6.20 -9.71
N THR A 87 8.18 5.96 -10.71
CA THR A 87 7.78 6.12 -12.11
C THR A 87 7.40 4.77 -12.68
N LEU A 88 6.21 4.69 -13.27
CA LEU A 88 5.78 3.58 -14.11
C LEU A 88 5.95 3.96 -15.58
N THR A 89 6.59 3.11 -16.36
CA THR A 89 6.74 3.28 -17.80
C THR A 89 6.05 2.16 -18.55
N SER A 90 5.50 2.45 -19.72
CA SER A 90 4.91 1.45 -20.61
C SER A 90 5.59 1.52 -21.96
N THR A 91 6.21 0.41 -22.38
CA THR A 91 6.63 0.19 -23.75
C THR A 91 5.67 -0.81 -24.39
N TYR A 92 5.13 -0.49 -25.56
CA TYR A 92 4.08 -1.30 -26.19
C TYR A 92 4.25 -1.37 -27.72
N ASP A 93 3.65 -2.38 -28.32
CA ASP A 93 3.60 -2.54 -29.77
C ASP A 93 2.50 -1.63 -30.35
N HIS A 94 2.91 -0.53 -30.96
CA HIS A 94 1.99 0.47 -31.50
C HIS A 94 1.14 -0.03 -32.71
N ARG A 95 1.45 -1.23 -33.23
CA ARG A 95 0.62 -1.87 -34.26
C ARG A 95 -0.70 -2.39 -33.71
N ILE A 96 -0.74 -2.72 -32.40
CA ILE A 96 -1.91 -3.31 -31.72
C ILE A 96 -2.43 -2.48 -30.54
N ILE A 97 -1.62 -1.58 -30.00
CA ILE A 97 -1.98 -0.72 -28.85
C ILE A 97 -1.81 0.74 -29.26
N GLN A 98 -2.87 1.52 -29.08
CA GLN A 98 -2.84 2.96 -29.29
C GLN A 98 -2.28 3.68 -28.05
N GLY A 99 -1.68 4.87 -28.23
CA GLY A 99 -1.14 5.67 -27.15
C GLY A 99 -2.16 5.97 -26.05
N ALA A 100 -3.39 6.29 -26.42
CA ALA A 100 -4.49 6.52 -25.48
C ALA A 100 -4.80 5.28 -24.62
N GLN A 101 -4.80 4.08 -25.19
CA GLN A 101 -5.01 2.83 -24.46
C GLN A 101 -3.90 2.56 -23.45
N SER A 102 -2.64 2.79 -23.82
CA SER A 102 -1.50 2.67 -22.90
C SER A 102 -1.59 3.70 -21.76
N GLY A 103 -1.97 4.94 -22.07
CA GLY A 103 -2.20 5.98 -21.07
C GLY A 103 -3.32 5.61 -20.10
N ASP A 104 -4.45 5.15 -20.62
CA ASP A 104 -5.58 4.70 -19.80
C ASP A 104 -5.23 3.51 -18.91
N PHE A 105 -4.47 2.55 -19.43
CA PHE A 105 -3.99 1.43 -18.64
C PHE A 105 -3.16 1.91 -17.44
N LEU A 106 -2.19 2.81 -17.65
CA LEU A 106 -1.38 3.35 -16.56
C LEU A 106 -2.22 4.19 -15.57
N ARG A 107 -3.21 4.93 -16.06
CA ARG A 107 -4.17 5.67 -15.23
C ARG A 107 -4.95 4.73 -14.32
N ILE A 108 -5.48 3.63 -14.85
CA ILE A 108 -6.20 2.62 -14.05
C ILE A 108 -5.27 2.01 -12.99
N VAL A 109 -4.05 1.63 -13.36
CA VAL A 109 -3.05 1.11 -12.40
C VAL A 109 -2.78 2.13 -11.28
N HIS A 110 -2.64 3.42 -11.63
CA HIS A 110 -2.44 4.49 -10.65
C HIS A 110 -3.62 4.59 -9.67
N HIS A 111 -4.87 4.60 -10.18
CA HIS A 111 -6.07 4.65 -9.35
C HIS A 111 -6.19 3.44 -8.40
N LEU A 112 -5.92 2.24 -8.89
CA LEU A 112 -5.89 1.03 -8.06
C LEU A 112 -4.82 1.11 -6.96
N LEU A 113 -3.63 1.61 -7.27
CA LEU A 113 -2.56 1.81 -6.29
C LEU A 113 -2.91 2.87 -5.23
N LEU A 114 -3.77 3.82 -5.54
CA LEU A 114 -4.35 4.75 -4.57
C LEU A 114 -5.49 4.13 -3.74
N GLY A 115 -5.92 2.92 -4.08
CA GLY A 115 -6.95 2.17 -3.35
C GLY A 115 -8.37 2.40 -3.84
N GLU A 116 -8.53 2.93 -5.05
CA GLU A 116 -9.84 3.04 -5.69
C GLU A 116 -10.40 1.64 -6.07
N ASP A 117 -11.68 1.60 -6.38
CA ASP A 117 -12.40 0.38 -6.78
C ASP A 117 -12.30 -0.79 -5.79
N GLY A 118 -12.02 -0.52 -4.51
CA GLY A 118 -11.92 -1.56 -3.48
C GLY A 118 -10.69 -2.48 -3.62
N PHE A 119 -9.67 -2.07 -4.37
CA PHE A 119 -8.51 -2.92 -4.67
C PHE A 119 -7.84 -3.50 -3.42
N TYR A 120 -7.58 -2.69 -2.41
CA TYR A 120 -6.99 -3.18 -1.17
C TYR A 120 -8.01 -3.93 -0.29
N ASP A 121 -9.30 -3.63 -0.41
CA ASP A 121 -10.35 -4.37 0.31
C ASP A 121 -10.40 -5.84 -0.17
N GLU A 122 -10.29 -6.08 -1.48
CA GLU A 122 -10.22 -7.42 -2.05
C GLU A 122 -8.94 -8.17 -1.62
N ILE A 123 -7.79 -7.49 -1.55
CA ILE A 123 -6.54 -8.06 -1.06
C ILE A 123 -6.68 -8.46 0.41
N PHE A 124 -7.21 -7.57 1.26
CA PHE A 124 -7.41 -7.83 2.68
C PHE A 124 -8.37 -9.00 2.91
N ALA A 125 -9.47 -9.04 2.14
CA ALA A 125 -10.42 -10.15 2.19
C ALA A 125 -9.77 -11.49 1.78
N SER A 126 -9.00 -11.50 0.69
CA SER A 126 -8.27 -12.70 0.23
C SER A 126 -7.26 -13.20 1.26
N LEU A 127 -6.57 -12.28 1.95
CA LEU A 127 -5.63 -12.59 3.03
C LEU A 127 -6.30 -12.89 4.37
N ARG A 128 -7.64 -12.83 4.45
CA ARG A 128 -8.42 -12.98 5.69
C ARG A 128 -7.99 -12.02 6.79
N ILE A 129 -7.64 -10.79 6.43
CA ILE A 129 -7.34 -9.75 7.40
C ILE A 129 -8.65 -9.23 8.00
N PRO A 130 -8.83 -9.25 9.34
CA PRO A 130 -10.14 -9.02 9.97
C PRO A 130 -10.56 -7.54 10.01
N TYR A 131 -9.73 -6.62 9.55
CA TYR A 131 -9.99 -5.18 9.51
C TYR A 131 -9.74 -4.60 8.12
N GLU A 132 -10.29 -3.42 7.87
CA GLU A 132 -10.15 -2.74 6.58
C GLU A 132 -8.81 -2.00 6.44
N PRO A 133 -8.33 -1.84 5.18
CA PRO A 133 -7.17 -1.01 4.90
C PRO A 133 -7.47 0.46 5.23
N VAL A 134 -6.45 1.18 5.73
CA VAL A 134 -6.53 2.63 5.87
C VAL A 134 -6.51 3.24 4.46
N ARG A 135 -7.59 3.94 4.09
CA ARG A 135 -7.77 4.47 2.74
C ARG A 135 -6.89 5.69 2.50
N TRP A 136 -6.44 5.81 1.26
CA TRP A 136 -5.79 7.04 0.82
C TRP A 136 -6.81 8.18 0.78
N VAL A 137 -6.43 9.30 1.38
CA VAL A 137 -7.15 10.57 1.29
C VAL A 137 -6.12 11.69 1.17
N GLN A 138 -6.51 12.82 0.60
CA GLN A 138 -5.63 13.98 0.56
C GLN A 138 -5.35 14.47 1.98
N ASP A 139 -4.08 14.81 2.29
CA ASP A 139 -3.75 15.43 3.58
C ASP A 139 -4.32 16.85 3.63
N ILE A 140 -5.13 17.08 4.64
CA ILE A 140 -5.76 18.39 4.90
C ILE A 140 -5.16 19.09 6.12
N SER A 141 -4.12 18.51 6.72
CA SER A 141 -3.45 19.08 7.91
C SER A 141 -2.70 20.34 7.53
N ALA A 142 -3.24 21.49 7.87
CA ALA A 142 -2.70 22.77 7.47
C ALA A 142 -2.16 23.63 8.63
N SER A 143 -2.39 23.26 9.92
CA SER A 143 -2.06 24.14 11.03
C SER A 143 -1.51 23.41 12.27
N HIS A 144 -0.78 24.15 13.11
CA HIS A 144 -0.29 23.69 14.41
C HIS A 144 -1.43 23.26 15.36
N ASP A 145 -2.61 23.85 15.23
CA ASP A 145 -3.79 23.50 16.01
C ASP A 145 -4.30 22.09 15.65
N ASP A 146 -4.11 21.66 14.42
CA ASP A 146 -4.44 20.29 13.98
C ASP A 146 -3.54 19.26 14.65
N ASP A 147 -2.26 19.54 14.87
CA ASP A 147 -1.35 18.60 15.53
C ASP A 147 -1.77 18.36 16.99
N ILE A 148 -2.22 19.39 17.70
CA ILE A 148 -2.73 19.29 19.08
C ILE A 148 -4.05 18.47 19.08
N ASN A 149 -4.95 18.78 18.15
CA ASN A 149 -6.20 18.06 18.01
C ASN A 149 -5.98 16.59 17.64
N LYS A 150 -5.00 16.28 16.81
CA LYS A 150 -4.67 14.90 16.44
C LYS A 150 -4.17 14.07 17.62
N VAL A 151 -3.44 14.64 18.57
CA VAL A 151 -3.04 13.94 19.80
C VAL A 151 -4.29 13.53 20.60
N ALA A 152 -5.26 14.42 20.75
CA ALA A 152 -6.51 14.11 21.43
C ALA A 152 -7.29 13.00 20.71
N ARG A 153 -7.37 13.06 19.38
CA ARG A 153 -8.04 12.03 18.55
C ARG A 153 -7.38 10.66 18.65
N VAL A 154 -6.04 10.59 18.76
CA VAL A 154 -5.34 9.32 19.01
C VAL A 154 -5.69 8.78 20.40
N GLN A 155 -5.81 9.63 21.43
CA GLN A 155 -6.24 9.19 22.75
C GLN A 155 -7.70 8.69 22.74
N GLU A 156 -8.58 9.35 22.01
CA GLU A 156 -9.96 8.92 21.82
C GLU A 156 -10.02 7.55 21.12
N LEU A 157 -9.21 7.33 20.08
CA LEU A 157 -9.11 6.05 19.39
C LEU A 157 -8.62 4.94 20.35
N ILE A 158 -7.57 5.18 21.13
CA ILE A 158 -7.08 4.23 22.13
C ILE A 158 -8.18 3.91 23.16
N HIS A 159 -8.91 4.93 23.61
CA HIS A 159 -10.03 4.73 24.53
C HIS A 159 -11.17 3.92 23.90
N ALA A 160 -11.54 4.21 22.66
CA ALA A 160 -12.55 3.48 21.92
C ALA A 160 -12.20 1.99 21.81
N TYR A 161 -10.97 1.65 21.50
CA TYR A 161 -10.50 0.27 21.46
C TYR A 161 -10.53 -0.41 22.83
N ARG A 162 -10.18 0.29 23.90
CA ARG A 162 -10.28 -0.25 25.27
C ARG A 162 -11.71 -0.61 25.68
N VAL A 163 -12.68 0.16 25.22
CA VAL A 163 -14.10 -0.04 25.55
C VAL A 163 -14.78 -1.01 24.58
N ARG A 164 -14.50 -0.91 23.28
CA ARG A 164 -15.25 -1.58 22.22
C ARG A 164 -14.41 -2.50 21.34
N GLY A 165 -13.10 -2.65 21.57
CA GLY A 165 -12.21 -3.49 20.76
C GLY A 165 -12.71 -4.93 20.62
N HIS A 166 -13.33 -5.47 21.66
CA HIS A 166 -13.94 -6.81 21.65
C HIS A 166 -14.99 -7.00 20.54
N LEU A 167 -15.61 -5.93 20.05
CA LEU A 167 -16.58 -6.00 18.94
C LEU A 167 -15.90 -6.31 17.59
N MET A 168 -14.58 -6.07 17.48
CA MET A 168 -13.77 -6.38 16.30
C MET A 168 -12.97 -7.67 16.46
N ALA A 169 -13.01 -8.32 17.65
CA ALA A 169 -12.26 -9.54 17.89
C ALA A 169 -12.77 -10.69 17.02
N ASP A 170 -11.85 -11.40 16.40
CA ASP A 170 -12.14 -12.61 15.62
C ASP A 170 -12.29 -13.80 16.57
N THR A 171 -13.53 -14.02 17.03
CA THR A 171 -13.86 -15.06 18.01
C THR A 171 -14.41 -16.32 17.39
N ASP A 172 -14.69 -16.34 16.07
CA ASP A 172 -15.22 -17.51 15.37
C ASP A 172 -14.15 -18.08 14.41
N PRO A 173 -13.52 -19.21 14.76
CA PRO A 173 -12.49 -19.82 13.92
C PRO A 173 -13.05 -20.44 12.63
N LEU A 174 -14.37 -20.58 12.52
CA LEU A 174 -15.03 -21.23 11.37
C LEU A 174 -15.51 -20.21 10.34
N GLU A 175 -15.79 -19.00 10.72
CA GLU A 175 -16.35 -17.99 9.83
C GLU A 175 -15.44 -16.74 9.80
N TYR A 176 -14.73 -16.55 8.67
CA TYR A 176 -14.05 -15.28 8.42
C TYR A 176 -15.08 -14.20 8.11
N ARG A 177 -15.09 -13.15 8.94
CA ARG A 177 -15.84 -11.92 8.69
C ARG A 177 -14.93 -10.72 8.89
N GLN A 178 -14.85 -9.85 7.88
CA GLN A 178 -14.28 -8.53 8.06
C GLN A 178 -15.26 -7.69 8.90
N ARG A 179 -14.84 -7.32 10.11
CA ARG A 179 -15.70 -6.61 11.06
C ARG A 179 -15.45 -5.11 10.97
N ARG A 180 -16.51 -4.34 11.05
CA ARG A 180 -16.50 -2.88 11.06
C ARG A 180 -17.16 -2.36 12.31
N HIS A 181 -16.53 -1.36 12.93
CA HIS A 181 -17.17 -0.54 13.95
C HIS A 181 -16.73 0.90 13.76
N PRO A 182 -17.68 1.85 13.57
CA PRO A 182 -17.33 3.26 13.28
C PRO A 182 -16.37 3.85 14.31
N ASP A 183 -16.56 3.59 15.60
CA ASP A 183 -15.72 4.14 16.67
C ASP A 183 -14.30 3.54 16.70
N LEU A 184 -14.03 2.46 15.96
CA LEU A 184 -12.72 1.81 15.87
C LEU A 184 -12.03 2.07 14.53
N ASP A 185 -12.68 2.83 13.65
CA ASP A 185 -12.10 3.26 12.39
C ASP A 185 -11.24 4.51 12.59
N VAL A 186 -10.02 4.46 12.08
CA VAL A 186 -9.04 5.55 12.14
C VAL A 186 -9.61 6.84 11.52
N THR A 187 -10.32 6.71 10.42
CA THR A 187 -10.87 7.86 9.68
C THR A 187 -12.02 8.54 10.43
N SER A 188 -12.79 7.80 11.24
CA SER A 188 -13.85 8.35 12.08
C SER A 188 -13.32 9.31 13.16
N HIS A 189 -12.05 9.13 13.55
CA HIS A 189 -11.35 10.03 14.44
C HIS A 189 -10.61 11.16 13.69
N GLY A 190 -10.83 11.31 12.37
CA GLY A 190 -10.14 12.32 11.56
C GLY A 190 -8.63 12.09 11.45
N LEU A 191 -8.18 10.86 11.64
CA LEU A 191 -6.81 10.42 11.41
C LEU A 191 -6.74 9.78 10.03
N THR A 192 -5.63 9.96 9.34
CA THR A 192 -5.45 9.52 7.96
C THR A 192 -4.20 8.65 7.81
N LEU A 193 -3.99 8.09 6.63
CA LEU A 193 -2.78 7.34 6.33
C LEU A 193 -1.50 8.18 6.49
N TRP A 194 -1.60 9.53 6.32
CA TRP A 194 -0.49 10.46 6.51
C TRP A 194 -0.03 10.57 7.96
N ASP A 195 -0.89 10.22 8.90
CA ASP A 195 -0.59 10.22 10.32
C ASP A 195 0.08 8.93 10.79
N LEU A 196 0.09 7.86 9.99
CA LEU A 196 0.58 6.55 10.38
C LEU A 196 2.04 6.55 10.85
N ASP A 197 2.87 7.37 10.25
CA ASP A 197 4.30 7.48 10.61
C ASP A 197 4.62 8.68 11.51
N ARG A 198 3.64 9.49 11.87
CA ARG A 198 3.77 10.57 12.85
C ARG A 198 3.80 10.00 14.29
N HIS A 199 4.56 10.65 15.16
CA HIS A 199 4.65 10.30 16.57
C HIS A 199 3.59 11.02 17.39
N PHE A 200 2.90 10.27 18.24
CA PHE A 200 1.85 10.79 19.12
C PHE A 200 2.15 10.42 20.57
N ALA A 201 1.79 11.32 21.49
CA ALA A 201 1.85 11.05 22.92
C ALA A 201 0.80 9.98 23.27
N THR A 202 1.24 8.89 23.91
CA THR A 202 0.39 7.73 24.19
C THR A 202 -0.25 7.73 25.56
N GLY A 203 0.21 8.63 26.46
CA GLY A 203 -0.18 8.57 27.87
C GLY A 203 0.26 7.28 28.57
N GLY A 204 1.35 6.65 28.10
CA GLY A 204 1.89 5.39 28.63
C GLY A 204 1.30 4.12 27.98
N PHE A 205 0.43 4.25 26.98
CA PHE A 205 -0.06 3.09 26.22
C PHE A 205 1.11 2.44 25.46
N GLY A 206 1.17 1.11 25.46
CA GLY A 206 2.24 0.36 24.81
C GLY A 206 3.61 0.46 25.49
N GLY A 207 3.68 1.03 26.70
CA GLY A 207 4.92 1.12 27.50
C GLY A 207 5.88 2.23 27.08
N GLU A 208 5.54 3.03 26.08
CA GLU A 208 6.38 4.14 25.58
C GLU A 208 5.59 5.46 25.60
N PRO A 209 6.23 6.60 25.95
CA PRO A 209 5.55 7.90 26.03
C PRO A 209 5.11 8.42 24.66
N PHE A 210 5.81 8.05 23.59
CA PHE A 210 5.52 8.44 22.21
C PHE A 210 5.63 7.21 21.30
N LEU A 211 4.61 7.00 20.47
CA LEU A 211 4.59 5.93 19.47
C LEU A 211 4.09 6.47 18.12
N LYS A 212 4.52 5.84 17.04
CA LYS A 212 3.90 6.04 15.72
C LYS A 212 2.49 5.49 15.72
N LEU A 213 1.55 6.17 15.03
CA LEU A 213 0.16 5.70 14.94
C LEU A 213 0.08 4.25 14.41
N ARG A 214 0.91 3.88 13.43
CA ARG A 214 0.95 2.49 12.91
C ARG A 214 1.29 1.47 14.01
N LYS A 215 2.19 1.80 14.95
CA LYS A 215 2.54 0.92 16.07
C LYS A 215 1.41 0.85 17.10
N ILE A 216 0.75 1.99 17.36
CA ILE A 216 -0.45 2.04 18.21
C ILE A 216 -1.54 1.13 17.65
N LEU A 217 -1.83 1.25 16.34
CA LEU A 217 -2.83 0.40 15.67
C LEU A 217 -2.46 -1.09 15.68
N GLY A 218 -1.18 -1.44 15.52
CA GLY A 218 -0.73 -2.81 15.69
C GLY A 218 -1.09 -3.37 17.05
N ILE A 219 -0.70 -2.67 18.14
CA ILE A 219 -1.00 -3.09 19.50
C ILE A 219 -2.52 -3.15 19.80
N LEU A 220 -3.32 -2.28 19.17
CA LEU A 220 -4.78 -2.25 19.40
C LEU A 220 -5.52 -3.37 18.66
N ARG A 221 -4.91 -3.94 17.63
CA ARG A 221 -5.52 -4.95 16.74
C ARG A 221 -5.02 -6.38 17.01
N ASP A 222 -3.96 -6.52 17.82
CA ASP A 222 -3.46 -7.80 18.34
C ASP A 222 -4.31 -8.28 19.53
#